data_a4ae622007cb63277aae126ff18f3e1b
#
_entry.id   a4ae622007cb63277aae126ff18f3e1b
#
_cell.length_a   1.000
_cell.length_b   1.000
_cell.length_c   1.000
_cell.angle_alpha   90.00
_cell.angle_beta   90.00
_cell.angle_gamma   90.00
#
_symmetry.space_group_name_H-M   'P 1'
#
loop_
_entity.id
_entity.type
_entity.pdbx_description
1 polymer ?
#
loop_
_entity_poly.entity_id
_entity_poly.type
_entity_poly.pdbx_seq_one_letter_code
_entity_poly.pdbx_strand_id
1 'polypeptide(L)'
;MKFSLESNHKHARAGRLSVNNKTINTPAFMTIGTYGSVKTMDTFDLKKCNVEIILSNAFHLMLRPGTALIEKFGGLHQLMNWDGLILTDSGGYQVFSLGKDIKISDVGAEFRSPFNGDKVLMTPEISIDVQTKINTDIMMIFDECIKYPSNLSVTEKSMELSLRWAERSKKANYASKTLFGIVQGGMLSLIHI
;
A
#
# COMPACT_ATOMS: atom_id res chain seq x y z
N MET A 1 -2.74 -5.35 15.60
CA MET A 1 -1.30 -5.08 15.42
C MET A 1 -0.66 -4.67 16.73
N LYS A 2 0.56 -5.13 17.00
CA LYS A 2 1.38 -4.74 18.16
C LYS A 2 2.82 -4.53 17.72
N PHE A 3 3.42 -3.44 18.15
CA PHE A 3 4.87 -3.20 18.00
C PHE A 3 5.52 -3.21 19.38
N SER A 4 6.65 -3.89 19.53
CA SER A 4 7.47 -3.90 20.73
C SER A 4 8.90 -3.50 20.38
N LEU A 5 9.39 -2.44 21.04
CA LEU A 5 10.80 -2.06 20.97
C LEU A 5 11.61 -3.03 21.85
N GLU A 6 12.63 -3.65 21.29
CA GLU A 6 13.50 -4.60 22.01
C GLU A 6 14.84 -3.98 22.38
N SER A 7 15.37 -3.14 21.50
CA SER A 7 16.65 -2.47 21.75
C SER A 7 16.73 -1.16 20.99
N ASN A 8 17.49 -0.21 21.54
CA ASN A 8 17.81 1.04 20.89
C ASN A 8 19.27 1.45 21.15
N HIS A 9 19.85 2.12 20.18
CA HIS A 9 21.17 2.75 20.31
C HIS A 9 21.16 4.07 19.54
N LYS A 10 21.19 5.20 20.26
CA LYS A 10 20.99 6.54 19.70
C LYS A 10 19.65 6.61 18.94
N HIS A 11 19.68 6.80 17.61
CA HIS A 11 18.49 6.85 16.75
C HIS A 11 18.13 5.48 16.12
N ALA A 12 18.99 4.48 16.23
CA ALA A 12 18.72 3.13 15.73
C ALA A 12 17.78 2.38 16.69
N ARG A 13 16.82 1.64 16.13
CA ARG A 13 15.84 0.87 16.90
C ARG A 13 15.69 -0.52 16.30
N ALA A 14 15.68 -1.54 17.15
CA ALA A 14 15.30 -2.90 16.80
C ALA A 14 14.05 -3.27 17.61
N GLY A 15 13.12 -3.96 16.97
CA GLY A 15 11.86 -4.33 17.60
C GLY A 15 11.15 -5.46 16.87
N ARG A 16 9.94 -5.75 17.30
CA ARG A 16 9.06 -6.75 16.66
C ARG A 16 7.72 -6.15 16.30
N LEU A 17 7.26 -6.46 15.11
CA LEU A 17 5.94 -6.12 14.61
C LEU A 17 5.10 -7.40 14.52
N SER A 18 4.00 -7.45 15.27
CA SER A 18 3.05 -8.58 15.25
C SER A 18 1.74 -8.16 14.59
N VAL A 19 1.33 -8.89 13.57
CA VAL A 19 0.10 -8.71 12.79
C VAL A 19 -0.49 -10.09 12.49
N ASN A 20 -1.79 -10.30 12.74
CA ASN A 20 -2.50 -11.53 12.39
C ASN A 20 -1.80 -12.82 12.86
N ASN A 21 -1.33 -12.86 14.10
CA ASN A 21 -0.58 -13.98 14.70
C ASN A 21 0.79 -14.27 14.05
N LYS A 22 1.26 -13.43 13.14
CA LYS A 22 2.61 -13.48 12.57
C LYS A 22 3.45 -12.37 13.19
N THR A 23 4.73 -12.61 13.37
CA THR A 23 5.67 -11.62 13.94
C THR A 23 6.89 -11.53 13.06
N ILE A 24 7.32 -10.32 12.77
CA ILE A 24 8.56 -10.03 12.04
C ILE A 24 9.48 -9.17 12.88
N ASN A 25 10.78 -9.28 12.63
CA ASN A 25 11.78 -8.41 13.23
C ASN A 25 11.85 -7.07 12.48
N THR A 26 12.16 -5.99 13.19
CA THR A 26 12.38 -4.67 12.60
C THR A 26 13.74 -4.12 13.00
N PRO A 27 14.44 -3.41 12.11
CA PRO A 27 14.03 -3.03 10.75
C PRO A 27 13.91 -4.24 9.82
N ALA A 28 12.93 -4.21 8.91
CA ALA A 28 12.70 -5.25 7.92
C ALA A 28 12.69 -4.65 6.51
N PHE A 29 13.28 -5.35 5.56
CA PHE A 29 13.16 -5.02 4.14
C PHE A 29 11.93 -5.73 3.57
N MET A 30 11.04 -4.97 2.95
CA MET A 30 9.86 -5.52 2.27
C MET A 30 10.22 -5.84 0.82
N THR A 31 10.38 -7.11 0.52
CA THR A 31 10.68 -7.56 -0.85
C THR A 31 9.48 -7.29 -1.77
N ILE A 32 9.73 -6.72 -2.96
CA ILE A 32 8.66 -6.26 -3.85
C ILE A 32 8.13 -7.42 -4.71
N GLY A 33 6.84 -7.72 -4.54
CA GLY A 33 6.08 -8.70 -5.30
C GLY A 33 4.90 -8.06 -6.02
N THR A 34 5.16 -7.19 -7.02
CA THR A 34 4.19 -6.30 -7.68
C THR A 34 2.91 -7.00 -8.14
N TYR A 35 3.03 -8.14 -8.80
CA TYR A 35 1.91 -8.92 -9.35
C TYR A 35 1.63 -10.20 -8.54
N GLY A 36 1.88 -10.18 -7.24
CA GLY A 36 1.78 -11.39 -6.44
C GLY A 36 2.92 -12.37 -6.70
N SER A 37 4.07 -11.87 -7.14
CA SER A 37 5.31 -12.64 -7.30
C SER A 37 6.51 -11.72 -7.22
N VAL A 38 7.58 -12.17 -6.59
CA VAL A 38 8.87 -11.49 -6.60
C VAL A 38 9.61 -11.87 -7.89
N LYS A 39 10.06 -10.86 -8.62
CA LYS A 39 10.72 -11.09 -9.91
C LYS A 39 11.96 -11.95 -9.73
N THR A 40 12.06 -13.05 -10.50
CA THR A 40 13.19 -13.99 -10.54
C THR A 40 13.40 -14.83 -9.28
N MET A 41 12.50 -14.78 -8.30
CA MET A 41 12.59 -15.59 -7.08
C MET A 41 11.26 -16.30 -6.80
N ASP A 42 11.32 -17.55 -6.45
CA ASP A 42 10.17 -18.28 -5.93
C ASP A 42 10.05 -18.14 -4.39
N THR A 43 8.99 -18.67 -3.81
CA THR A 43 8.75 -18.59 -2.37
C THR A 43 9.76 -19.38 -1.54
N PHE A 44 10.36 -20.43 -2.11
CA PHE A 44 11.40 -21.19 -1.46
C PHE A 44 12.70 -20.38 -1.35
N ASP A 45 13.09 -19.67 -2.42
CA ASP A 45 14.26 -18.78 -2.40
C ASP A 45 14.06 -17.61 -1.42
N LEU A 46 12.85 -17.04 -1.37
CA LEU A 46 12.53 -15.98 -0.41
C LEU A 46 12.68 -16.46 1.04
N LYS A 47 12.23 -17.67 1.34
CA LYS A 47 12.40 -18.28 2.66
C LYS A 47 13.87 -18.54 3.01
N LYS A 48 14.69 -19.00 2.06
CA LYS A 48 16.13 -19.14 2.23
C LYS A 48 16.84 -17.82 2.54
N CYS A 49 16.32 -16.72 1.93
CA CYS A 49 16.83 -15.37 2.19
C CYS A 49 16.27 -14.75 3.48
N ASN A 50 15.51 -15.51 4.29
CA ASN A 50 14.84 -15.04 5.50
C ASN A 50 13.94 -13.81 5.27
N VAL A 51 13.26 -13.75 4.12
CA VAL A 51 12.24 -12.73 3.87
C VAL A 51 11.04 -13.01 4.78
N GLU A 52 10.62 -12.01 5.55
CA GLU A 52 9.51 -12.13 6.50
C GLU A 52 8.24 -11.42 6.01
N ILE A 53 8.39 -10.43 5.11
CA ILE A 53 7.30 -9.61 4.58
C ILE A 53 7.51 -9.27 3.10
N ILE A 54 6.43 -9.35 2.32
CA ILE A 54 6.40 -8.97 0.91
C ILE A 54 5.49 -7.75 0.74
N LEU A 55 5.90 -6.82 -0.14
CA LEU A 55 5.08 -5.71 -0.59
C LEU A 55 4.51 -6.02 -1.97
N SER A 56 3.18 -5.98 -2.10
CA SER A 56 2.49 -6.12 -3.39
C SER A 56 1.72 -4.83 -3.73
N ASN A 57 1.44 -4.61 -5.02
CA ASN A 57 0.85 -3.37 -5.47
C ASN A 57 -0.64 -3.53 -5.79
N ALA A 58 -1.51 -2.92 -4.99
CA ALA A 58 -2.97 -3.01 -5.14
C ALA A 58 -3.44 -2.54 -6.51
N PHE A 59 -2.88 -1.44 -7.05
CA PHE A 59 -3.19 -0.94 -8.39
C PHE A 59 -2.99 -1.99 -9.48
N HIS A 60 -1.85 -2.64 -9.48
CA HIS A 60 -1.53 -3.66 -10.49
C HIS A 60 -2.42 -4.89 -10.35
N LEU A 61 -2.61 -5.37 -9.13
CA LEU A 61 -3.45 -6.55 -8.85
C LEU A 61 -4.93 -6.30 -9.15
N MET A 62 -5.44 -5.09 -8.93
CA MET A 62 -6.78 -4.67 -9.29
C MET A 62 -7.01 -4.74 -10.81
N LEU A 63 -6.05 -4.22 -11.58
CA LEU A 63 -6.17 -4.19 -13.04
C LEU A 63 -5.89 -5.56 -13.67
N ARG A 64 -4.94 -6.32 -13.09
CA ARG A 64 -4.55 -7.63 -13.62
C ARG A 64 -3.87 -8.48 -12.53
N PRO A 65 -4.38 -9.69 -12.17
CA PRO A 65 -5.47 -10.43 -12.83
C PRO A 65 -6.88 -9.97 -12.44
N GLY A 66 -7.02 -9.03 -11.51
CA GLY A 66 -8.28 -8.55 -10.96
C GLY A 66 -8.62 -9.18 -9.60
N THR A 67 -9.31 -8.41 -8.76
CA THR A 67 -9.63 -8.83 -7.39
C THR A 67 -10.50 -10.08 -7.32
N ALA A 68 -11.47 -10.23 -8.24
CA ALA A 68 -12.38 -11.37 -8.27
C ALA A 68 -11.63 -12.71 -8.45
N LEU A 69 -10.58 -12.74 -9.28
CA LEU A 69 -9.78 -13.95 -9.45
C LEU A 69 -8.97 -14.26 -8.18
N ILE A 70 -8.32 -13.25 -7.60
CA ILE A 70 -7.51 -13.41 -6.38
C ILE A 70 -8.39 -13.88 -5.22
N GLU A 71 -9.57 -13.30 -5.06
CA GLU A 71 -10.55 -13.70 -4.04
C GLU A 71 -11.00 -15.16 -4.21
N LYS A 72 -11.24 -15.59 -5.45
CA LYS A 72 -11.58 -16.99 -5.77
C LYS A 72 -10.47 -17.97 -5.39
N PHE A 73 -9.21 -17.55 -5.44
CA PHE A 73 -8.07 -18.35 -4.95
C PHE A 73 -7.92 -18.35 -3.42
N GLY A 74 -8.73 -17.60 -2.68
CA GLY A 74 -8.62 -17.46 -1.23
C GLY A 74 -7.72 -16.32 -0.78
N GLY A 75 -7.38 -15.39 -1.67
CA GLY A 75 -6.53 -14.22 -1.42
C GLY A 75 -5.10 -14.38 -1.91
N LEU A 76 -4.33 -13.33 -1.69
CA LEU A 76 -2.98 -13.20 -2.23
C LEU A 76 -2.00 -14.22 -1.63
N HIS A 77 -2.15 -14.56 -0.35
CA HIS A 77 -1.35 -15.60 0.30
C HIS A 77 -1.44 -16.95 -0.41
N GLN A 78 -2.66 -17.37 -0.75
CA GLN A 78 -2.90 -18.63 -1.45
C GLN A 78 -2.39 -18.57 -2.89
N LEU A 79 -2.65 -17.45 -3.58
CA LEU A 79 -2.19 -17.25 -4.94
C LEU A 79 -0.65 -17.30 -5.04
N MET A 80 0.04 -16.72 -4.07
CA MET A 80 1.51 -16.67 -4.01
C MET A 80 2.15 -17.92 -3.39
N ASN A 81 1.38 -18.77 -2.72
CA ASN A 81 1.89 -19.81 -1.83
C ASN A 81 2.87 -19.23 -0.77
N TRP A 82 2.46 -18.11 -0.15
CA TRP A 82 3.28 -17.36 0.81
C TRP A 82 2.63 -17.33 2.19
N ASP A 83 3.39 -17.72 3.22
CA ASP A 83 2.95 -17.79 4.61
C ASP A 83 3.45 -16.65 5.51
N GLY A 84 4.40 -15.83 5.02
CA GLY A 84 4.86 -14.61 5.70
C GLY A 84 3.84 -13.46 5.63
N LEU A 85 4.19 -12.28 6.12
CA LEU A 85 3.32 -11.11 6.01
C LEU A 85 3.27 -10.56 4.58
N ILE A 86 2.13 -10.00 4.22
CA ILE A 86 1.93 -9.22 2.98
C ILE A 86 1.41 -7.83 3.35
N LEU A 87 2.13 -6.81 2.90
CA LEU A 87 1.64 -5.45 2.84
C LEU A 87 1.28 -5.10 1.40
N THR A 88 0.16 -4.44 1.18
CA THR A 88 -0.12 -3.80 -0.11
C THR A 88 -0.07 -2.30 0.01
N ASP A 89 0.48 -1.65 -1.02
CA ASP A 89 0.33 -0.21 -1.16
C ASP A 89 -1.13 0.18 -1.48
N SER A 90 -1.39 1.48 -1.51
CA SER A 90 -2.73 2.02 -1.80
C SER A 90 -3.06 2.13 -3.29
N GLY A 91 -2.04 2.12 -4.15
CA GLY A 91 -2.14 2.44 -5.56
C GLY A 91 -1.95 3.93 -5.91
N GLY A 92 -1.83 4.83 -4.93
CA GLY A 92 -1.70 6.28 -5.16
C GLY A 92 -0.49 6.65 -6.02
N TYR A 93 0.68 6.10 -5.71
CA TYR A 93 1.89 6.34 -6.51
C TYR A 93 1.76 5.83 -7.95
N GLN A 94 1.14 4.67 -8.17
CA GLN A 94 0.96 4.09 -9.50
C GLN A 94 -0.03 4.90 -10.33
N VAL A 95 -1.08 5.43 -9.74
CA VAL A 95 -1.97 6.40 -10.41
C VAL A 95 -1.16 7.60 -10.89
N PHE A 96 -0.32 8.18 -10.02
CA PHE A 96 0.53 9.32 -10.35
C PHE A 96 1.56 9.01 -11.45
N SER A 97 2.23 7.85 -11.37
CA SER A 97 3.38 7.52 -12.24
C SER A 97 3.00 6.86 -13.56
N LEU A 98 1.91 6.10 -13.60
CA LEU A 98 1.50 5.28 -14.75
C LEU A 98 0.17 5.73 -15.38
N GLY A 99 -0.64 6.49 -14.65
CA GLY A 99 -1.93 6.97 -15.13
C GLY A 99 -1.76 7.95 -16.30
N LYS A 100 -2.68 7.85 -17.28
CA LYS A 100 -2.83 8.84 -18.36
C LYS A 100 -4.10 9.62 -18.12
N ASP A 101 -4.11 10.90 -18.53
CA ASP A 101 -5.26 11.79 -18.38
C ASP A 101 -5.80 11.84 -16.95
N ILE A 102 -4.90 11.94 -15.96
CA ILE A 102 -5.23 11.90 -14.53
C ILE A 102 -6.02 13.14 -14.13
N LYS A 103 -7.16 12.94 -13.49
CA LYS A 103 -7.95 13.98 -12.84
C LYS A 103 -8.09 13.67 -11.37
N ILE A 104 -7.57 14.55 -10.53
CA ILE A 104 -7.66 14.44 -9.07
C ILE A 104 -8.78 15.34 -8.55
N SER A 105 -9.59 14.83 -7.64
CA SER A 105 -10.66 15.55 -6.95
C SER A 105 -10.84 15.01 -5.53
N ASP A 106 -11.66 15.66 -4.71
CA ASP A 106 -12.01 15.11 -3.40
C ASP A 106 -12.64 13.71 -3.46
N VAL A 107 -13.31 13.36 -4.56
CA VAL A 107 -13.88 12.02 -4.76
C VAL A 107 -12.81 10.96 -4.88
N GLY A 108 -11.76 11.23 -5.66
CA GLY A 108 -10.70 10.27 -5.95
C GLY A 108 -9.91 10.69 -7.19
N ALA A 109 -9.23 9.72 -7.78
CA ALA A 109 -8.43 9.86 -8.99
C ALA A 109 -9.08 9.14 -10.17
N GLU A 110 -9.43 9.86 -11.23
CA GLU A 110 -9.80 9.29 -12.52
C GLU A 110 -8.56 9.20 -13.41
N PHE A 111 -8.40 8.09 -14.10
CA PHE A 111 -7.29 7.90 -15.05
C PHE A 111 -7.65 6.87 -16.12
N ARG A 112 -6.81 6.74 -17.13
CA ARG A 112 -6.92 5.66 -18.11
C ARG A 112 -6.00 4.51 -17.74
N SER A 113 -6.57 3.29 -17.77
CA SER A 113 -5.83 2.05 -17.56
C SER A 113 -4.66 1.96 -18.55
N PRO A 114 -3.42 1.69 -18.07
CA PRO A 114 -2.28 1.53 -18.96
C PRO A 114 -2.36 0.24 -19.82
N PHE A 115 -3.29 -0.69 -19.51
CA PHE A 115 -3.42 -1.95 -20.22
C PHE A 115 -4.35 -1.87 -21.42
N ASN A 116 -5.54 -1.27 -21.26
CA ASN A 116 -6.60 -1.28 -22.26
C ASN A 116 -7.18 0.10 -22.56
N GLY A 117 -6.73 1.15 -21.87
CA GLY A 117 -7.19 2.52 -22.06
C GLY A 117 -8.55 2.85 -21.43
N ASP A 118 -9.20 1.91 -20.75
CA ASP A 118 -10.47 2.14 -20.09
C ASP A 118 -10.37 3.21 -19.01
N LYS A 119 -11.45 3.95 -18.79
CA LYS A 119 -11.54 4.90 -17.69
C LYS A 119 -11.67 4.12 -16.37
N VAL A 120 -10.83 4.45 -15.41
CA VAL A 120 -10.81 3.90 -14.07
C VAL A 120 -10.96 5.03 -13.07
N LEU A 121 -11.85 4.84 -12.08
CA LEU A 121 -11.94 5.69 -10.91
C LEU A 121 -11.37 4.93 -9.72
N MET A 122 -10.39 5.52 -9.04
CA MET A 122 -9.82 5.02 -7.80
C MET A 122 -10.18 5.99 -6.69
N THR A 123 -10.96 5.53 -5.72
CA THR A 123 -11.32 6.31 -4.51
C THR A 123 -10.68 5.67 -3.29
N PRO A 124 -10.61 6.36 -2.14
CA PRO A 124 -10.16 5.75 -0.89
C PRO A 124 -10.91 4.46 -0.56
N GLU A 125 -12.23 4.45 -0.76
CA GLU A 125 -13.07 3.28 -0.49
C GLU A 125 -12.76 2.12 -1.44
N ILE A 126 -12.55 2.40 -2.73
CA ILE A 126 -12.18 1.38 -3.73
C ILE A 126 -10.80 0.82 -3.41
N SER A 127 -9.83 1.66 -3.03
CA SER A 127 -8.49 1.20 -2.63
C SER A 127 -8.56 0.23 -1.45
N ILE A 128 -9.34 0.55 -0.42
CA ILE A 128 -9.53 -0.32 0.74
C ILE A 128 -10.28 -1.60 0.38
N ASP A 129 -11.30 -1.54 -0.45
CA ASP A 129 -12.05 -2.71 -0.93
C ASP A 129 -11.14 -3.67 -1.72
N VAL A 130 -10.32 -3.14 -2.63
CA VAL A 130 -9.31 -3.90 -3.37
C VAL A 130 -8.38 -4.64 -2.41
N GLN A 131 -7.76 -3.93 -1.46
CA GLN A 131 -6.82 -4.49 -0.49
C GLN A 131 -7.50 -5.53 0.42
N THR A 132 -8.77 -5.32 0.74
CA THR A 132 -9.57 -6.28 1.53
C THR A 132 -9.85 -7.55 0.75
N LYS A 133 -10.27 -7.46 -0.51
CA LYS A 133 -10.57 -8.61 -1.40
C LYS A 133 -9.34 -9.44 -1.70
N ILE A 134 -8.19 -8.81 -1.93
CA ILE A 134 -6.93 -9.56 -2.12
C ILE A 134 -6.38 -10.15 -0.83
N ASN A 135 -7.01 -9.86 0.31
CA ASN A 135 -6.74 -10.43 1.62
C ASN A 135 -5.32 -10.20 2.13
N THR A 136 -4.82 -8.96 2.02
CA THR A 136 -3.53 -8.55 2.57
C THR A 136 -3.55 -8.45 4.11
N ASP A 137 -2.39 -8.57 4.78
CA ASP A 137 -2.27 -8.43 6.24
C ASP A 137 -2.23 -6.96 6.67
N ILE A 138 -1.51 -6.13 5.91
CA ILE A 138 -1.35 -4.70 6.17
C ILE A 138 -1.78 -3.93 4.93
N MET A 139 -2.72 -3.02 5.13
CA MET A 139 -3.23 -2.12 4.10
C MET A 139 -2.64 -0.72 4.28
N MET A 140 -2.60 0.05 3.21
CA MET A 140 -2.23 1.46 3.21
C MET A 140 -3.42 2.34 2.87
N ILE A 141 -3.50 3.53 3.48
CA ILE A 141 -4.48 4.55 3.08
C ILE A 141 -4.22 5.00 1.64
N PHE A 142 -5.28 5.44 0.93
CA PHE A 142 -5.13 6.07 -0.37
C PHE A 142 -4.64 7.51 -0.20
N ASP A 143 -3.61 7.91 -0.95
CA ASP A 143 -2.91 9.18 -0.84
C ASP A 143 -2.66 9.80 -2.21
N GLU A 144 -2.46 11.12 -2.24
CA GLU A 144 -2.07 11.84 -3.45
C GLU A 144 -0.57 12.09 -3.46
N CYS A 145 0.10 11.60 -4.52
CA CYS A 145 1.50 11.90 -4.80
C CYS A 145 1.61 13.09 -5.74
N ILE A 146 2.46 14.06 -5.40
CA ILE A 146 2.73 15.24 -6.25
C ILE A 146 4.12 15.18 -6.85
N LYS A 147 4.31 15.95 -7.93
CA LYS A 147 5.63 16.11 -8.55
C LYS A 147 6.56 16.91 -7.63
N TYR A 148 7.83 16.60 -7.68
CA TYR A 148 8.88 17.38 -7.04
C TYR A 148 9.79 17.99 -8.12
N PRO A 149 10.17 19.27 -8.02
CA PRO A 149 9.72 20.24 -7.02
C PRO A 149 8.29 20.72 -7.27
N SER A 150 7.60 21.12 -6.18
CA SER A 150 6.26 21.71 -6.22
C SER A 150 6.22 22.98 -5.38
N ASN A 151 5.32 23.91 -5.71
CA ASN A 151 5.16 25.10 -4.90
C ASN A 151 4.39 24.83 -3.60
N LEU A 152 4.53 25.74 -2.63
CA LEU A 152 3.96 25.59 -1.28
C LEU A 152 2.44 25.32 -1.33
N SER A 153 1.69 26.14 -2.08
CA SER A 153 0.22 26.03 -2.14
C SER A 153 -0.26 24.69 -2.73
N VAL A 154 0.42 24.16 -3.75
CA VAL A 154 0.10 22.86 -4.33
C VAL A 154 0.41 21.74 -3.32
N THR A 155 1.54 21.83 -2.64
CA THR A 155 1.95 20.83 -1.64
C THR A 155 0.98 20.79 -0.46
N GLU A 156 0.54 21.95 0.03
CA GLU A 156 -0.42 22.07 1.12
C GLU A 156 -1.79 21.47 0.75
N LYS A 157 -2.34 21.84 -0.41
CA LYS A 157 -3.61 21.30 -0.90
C LYS A 157 -3.58 19.79 -1.08
N SER A 158 -2.49 19.26 -1.61
CA SER A 158 -2.29 17.81 -1.78
C SER A 158 -2.20 17.08 -0.45
N MET A 159 -1.47 17.65 0.52
CA MET A 159 -1.39 17.12 1.87
C MET A 159 -2.78 17.06 2.54
N GLU A 160 -3.54 18.16 2.48
CA GLU A 160 -4.90 18.22 3.01
C GLU A 160 -5.84 17.22 2.33
N LEU A 161 -5.74 17.05 1.01
CA LEU A 161 -6.49 16.05 0.27
C LEU A 161 -6.15 14.64 0.77
N SER A 162 -4.86 14.33 0.92
CA SER A 162 -4.40 13.04 1.45
C SER A 162 -4.91 12.79 2.86
N LEU A 163 -5.00 13.81 3.72
CA LEU A 163 -5.60 13.69 5.06
C LEU A 163 -7.09 13.36 5.00
N ARG A 164 -7.87 14.03 4.14
CA ARG A 164 -9.29 13.72 3.94
C ARG A 164 -9.49 12.30 3.39
N TRP A 165 -8.65 11.87 2.46
CA TRP A 165 -8.66 10.52 1.93
C TRP A 165 -8.24 9.47 2.96
N ALA A 166 -7.32 9.80 3.87
CA ALA A 166 -6.94 8.95 4.99
C ALA A 166 -8.12 8.67 5.93
N GLU A 167 -8.90 9.70 6.27
CA GLU A 167 -10.11 9.53 7.07
C GLU A 167 -11.15 8.63 6.38
N ARG A 168 -11.35 8.82 5.08
CA ARG A 168 -12.26 8.00 4.27
C ARG A 168 -11.77 6.55 4.20
N SER A 169 -10.46 6.33 3.96
CA SER A 169 -9.84 5.00 3.99
C SER A 169 -10.05 4.30 5.33
N LYS A 170 -9.88 5.04 6.43
CA LYS A 170 -10.12 4.51 7.78
C LYS A 170 -11.57 4.11 7.99
N LYS A 171 -12.52 4.94 7.56
CA LYS A 171 -13.96 4.64 7.65
C LYS A 171 -14.36 3.45 6.78
N ALA A 172 -13.73 3.29 5.62
CA ALA A 172 -13.99 2.19 4.70
C ALA A 172 -13.38 0.85 5.15
N ASN A 173 -12.52 0.83 6.17
CA ASN A 173 -11.90 -0.39 6.70
C ASN A 173 -12.89 -1.19 7.56
N TYR A 174 -13.96 -1.69 6.96
CA TYR A 174 -15.02 -2.48 7.60
C TYR A 174 -14.52 -3.84 8.13
N ALA A 175 -13.46 -4.39 7.54
CA ALA A 175 -12.85 -5.64 7.97
C ALA A 175 -11.92 -5.48 9.19
N SER A 176 -11.76 -4.25 9.70
CA SER A 176 -10.90 -3.90 10.84
C SER A 176 -9.47 -4.45 10.71
N LYS A 177 -8.96 -4.54 9.48
CA LYS A 177 -7.60 -4.97 9.19
C LYS A 177 -6.58 -3.93 9.63
N THR A 178 -5.32 -4.32 9.75
CA THR A 178 -4.23 -3.38 10.03
C THR A 178 -4.11 -2.38 8.89
N LEU A 179 -4.27 -1.10 9.19
CA LEU A 179 -4.20 0.01 8.24
C LEU A 179 -3.09 0.96 8.64
N PHE A 180 -2.16 1.24 7.73
CA PHE A 180 -1.08 2.20 7.92
C PHE A 180 -1.42 3.53 7.27
N GLY A 181 -1.05 4.61 7.94
CA GLY A 181 -1.08 5.96 7.39
C GLY A 181 0.14 6.25 6.53
N ILE A 182 0.01 7.24 5.64
CA ILE A 182 1.09 7.76 4.82
C ILE A 182 1.24 9.25 5.14
N VAL A 183 2.46 9.67 5.44
CA VAL A 183 2.78 11.09 5.65
C VAL A 183 3.08 11.73 4.30
N GLN A 184 2.26 12.70 3.90
CA GLN A 184 2.46 13.55 2.74
C GLN A 184 2.74 14.99 3.16
N GLY A 185 3.12 15.89 2.23
CA GLY A 185 3.40 17.30 2.51
C GLY A 185 4.76 17.76 2.02
N GLY A 186 5.49 16.94 1.28
CA GLY A 186 6.78 17.30 0.65
C GLY A 186 7.76 17.86 1.68
N MET A 187 8.12 19.16 1.52
CA MET A 187 9.04 19.88 2.42
C MET A 187 8.33 20.78 3.42
N LEU A 188 7.01 20.64 3.63
CA LEU A 188 6.29 21.38 4.65
C LEU A 188 6.76 20.96 6.05
N SER A 189 7.03 21.93 6.92
CA SER A 189 7.48 21.67 8.30
C SER A 189 6.45 20.91 9.14
N LEU A 190 5.17 20.99 8.78
CA LEU A 190 4.07 20.30 9.45
C LEU A 190 4.20 18.78 9.45
N ILE A 191 4.89 18.19 8.47
CA ILE A 191 5.12 16.74 8.43
C ILE A 191 6.16 16.27 9.47
N HIS A 192 6.91 17.19 10.06
CA HIS A 192 7.97 16.88 11.02
C HIS A 192 7.50 16.99 12.49
N ILE A 193 6.24 17.33 12.68
CA ILE A 193 5.59 17.36 13.98
C ILE A 193 5.05 15.96 14.33
#